data_fde518388ed110fe47fd02f139aade28
#
_entry.id   fde518388ed110fe47fd02f139aade28
#
_cell.length_a   1.000
_cell.length_b   1.000
_cell.length_c   1.000
_cell.angle_alpha   90.00
_cell.angle_beta   90.00
_cell.angle_gamma   90.00
#
_symmetry.space_group_name_H-M   'P 1'
#
loop_
_entity.id
_entity.type
_entity.pdbx_description
1 polymer ?
#
loop_
_entity_poly.entity_id
_entity_poly.type
_entity_poly.pdbx_seq_one_letter_code
_entity_poly.pdbx_strand_id
1 'polypeptide(L)'
;VGISLQATAGGKVEDIQRLRDLLQPISSLSSQFNQRINDADGFELQTSEGLFEVAQPNKLRWIVKQPMPQQVISDGITLWVYDPDLEQVIIQPFDKDIAATPAILFSGDLDSLDSVYFVEQLAEGSFLLTPEEEGSLFRSTAIQFDGAKPSFIVLTDTLGQITRISFTGLKLNPPISADQFVFKIPLGIDIIDNAN
;
A
#
# COMPACT_ATOMS: atom_id res chain seq x y z
N VAL A 1 45.58 -5.91 -17.32
CA VAL A 1 44.75 -6.74 -16.45
C VAL A 1 43.43 -6.01 -16.20
N GLY A 2 42.42 -6.35 -17.02
CA GLY A 2 41.09 -5.75 -16.90
C GLY A 2 40.30 -6.51 -15.85
N ILE A 3 39.84 -5.79 -14.82
CA ILE A 3 38.85 -6.31 -13.87
C ILE A 3 37.48 -6.02 -14.49
N SER A 4 36.84 -7.06 -15.05
CA SER A 4 35.43 -7.02 -15.42
C SER A 4 34.62 -6.97 -14.14
N LEU A 5 33.96 -5.83 -13.86
CA LEU A 5 32.84 -5.78 -12.92
C LEU A 5 31.69 -6.52 -13.60
N GLN A 6 31.51 -7.77 -13.23
CA GLN A 6 30.24 -8.48 -13.48
C GLN A 6 29.24 -7.91 -12.47
N ALA A 7 28.34 -7.08 -12.93
CA ALA A 7 27.11 -6.76 -12.20
C ALA A 7 26.32 -8.06 -12.08
N THR A 8 26.31 -8.63 -10.89
CA THR A 8 25.70 -9.91 -10.59
C THR A 8 24.18 -9.76 -10.53
N ALA A 9 23.48 -10.51 -11.37
CA ALA A 9 22.05 -10.81 -11.24
C ALA A 9 21.67 -11.39 -9.85
N GLY A 10 22.63 -11.69 -9.02
CA GLY A 10 22.46 -12.22 -7.66
C GLY A 10 21.93 -11.21 -6.64
N GLY A 11 22.17 -9.90 -6.82
CA GLY A 11 21.66 -8.88 -5.90
C GLY A 11 20.13 -8.81 -5.89
N LYS A 12 19.52 -9.00 -7.04
CA LYS A 12 18.06 -8.91 -7.22
C LYS A 12 17.28 -9.97 -6.44
N VAL A 13 17.73 -11.21 -6.43
CA VAL A 13 17.08 -12.33 -5.74
C VAL A 13 17.25 -12.20 -4.21
N GLU A 14 18.40 -11.74 -3.75
CA GLU A 14 18.66 -11.53 -2.33
C GLU A 14 17.84 -10.37 -1.76
N ASP A 15 17.69 -9.27 -2.49
CA ASP A 15 16.96 -8.09 -2.05
C ASP A 15 15.44 -8.39 -1.92
N ILE A 16 14.87 -9.11 -2.87
CA ILE A 16 13.49 -9.61 -2.80
C ILE A 16 13.32 -10.54 -1.59
N GLN A 17 14.24 -11.46 -1.37
CA GLN A 17 14.15 -12.38 -0.24
C GLN A 17 14.19 -11.65 1.09
N ARG A 18 15.06 -10.65 1.24
CA ARG A 18 15.15 -9.81 2.44
C ARG A 18 13.84 -9.04 2.69
N LEU A 19 13.22 -8.51 1.63
CA LEU A 19 11.93 -7.85 1.75
C LEU A 19 10.83 -8.85 2.14
N ARG A 20 10.81 -10.05 1.54
CA ARG A 20 9.88 -11.13 1.92
C ARG A 20 10.04 -11.53 3.39
N ASP A 21 11.26 -11.67 3.86
CA ASP A 21 11.56 -12.04 5.26
C ASP A 21 11.01 -11.01 6.26
N LEU A 22 10.92 -9.73 5.87
CA LEU A 22 10.31 -8.68 6.67
C LEU A 22 8.77 -8.67 6.58
N LEU A 23 8.21 -8.98 5.41
CA LEU A 23 6.76 -8.93 5.17
C LEU A 23 6.04 -10.21 5.59
N GLN A 24 6.65 -11.38 5.38
CA GLN A 24 6.03 -12.69 5.63
C GLN A 24 5.52 -12.90 7.06
N PRO A 25 6.20 -12.41 8.13
CA PRO A 25 5.70 -12.54 9.50
C PRO A 25 4.47 -11.68 9.80
N ILE A 26 4.08 -10.77 8.89
CA ILE A 26 2.97 -9.84 9.10
C ILE A 26 1.68 -10.49 8.60
N SER A 27 0.90 -11.09 9.49
CA SER A 27 -0.43 -11.61 9.18
C SER A 27 -1.53 -10.54 9.29
N SER A 28 -1.30 -9.53 10.11
CA SER A 28 -2.15 -8.33 10.24
C SER A 28 -1.31 -7.14 10.71
N LEU A 29 -1.81 -5.93 10.45
CA LEU A 29 -1.19 -4.70 10.87
C LEU A 29 -2.27 -3.67 11.17
N SER A 30 -2.11 -2.89 12.24
CA SER A 30 -2.96 -1.75 12.56
C SER A 30 -2.08 -0.56 12.93
N SER A 31 -2.36 0.60 12.34
CA SER A 31 -1.61 1.84 12.56
C SER A 31 -2.47 3.06 12.32
N GLN A 32 -2.13 4.16 12.95
CA GLN A 32 -2.50 5.47 12.44
C GLN A 32 -1.53 5.85 11.32
N PHE A 33 -1.97 6.69 10.39
CA PHE A 33 -1.11 7.22 9.34
C PHE A 33 -1.25 8.73 9.22
N ASN A 34 -0.15 9.34 8.76
CA ASN A 34 -0.12 10.68 8.19
C ASN A 34 0.33 10.57 6.75
N GLN A 35 -0.44 11.12 5.83
CA GLN A 35 -0.15 11.17 4.41
C GLN A 35 0.11 12.61 3.99
N ARG A 36 1.17 12.81 3.21
CA ARG A 36 1.49 14.08 2.56
C ARG A 36 1.69 13.84 1.08
N ILE A 37 1.05 14.66 0.26
CA ILE A 37 1.15 14.63 -1.19
C ILE A 37 1.81 15.92 -1.65
N ASN A 38 2.91 15.80 -2.38
CA ASN A 38 3.63 16.90 -3.00
C ASN A 38 3.61 16.74 -4.52
N ASP A 39 3.59 17.85 -5.25
CA ASP A 39 3.82 17.80 -6.69
C ASP A 39 5.29 17.53 -7.04
N ALA A 40 5.60 17.46 -8.34
CA ALA A 40 6.96 17.20 -8.84
C ALA A 40 7.96 18.29 -8.48
N ASP A 41 7.50 19.51 -8.20
CA ASP A 41 8.32 20.66 -7.81
C ASP A 41 8.51 20.73 -6.29
N GLY A 42 7.84 19.83 -5.53
CA GLY A 42 7.94 19.73 -4.08
C GLY A 42 6.92 20.59 -3.31
N PHE A 43 5.97 21.24 -3.98
CA PHE A 43 4.89 21.96 -3.30
C PHE A 43 3.90 20.99 -2.70
N GLU A 44 3.51 21.23 -1.46
CA GLU A 44 2.50 20.42 -0.76
C GLU A 44 1.11 20.67 -1.37
N LEU A 45 0.50 19.60 -1.88
CA LEU A 45 -0.85 19.62 -2.44
C LEU A 45 -1.90 19.26 -1.40
N GLN A 46 -1.60 18.29 -0.55
CA GLN A 46 -2.55 17.75 0.43
C GLN A 46 -1.83 17.07 1.59
N THR A 47 -2.41 17.21 2.77
CA THR A 47 -2.06 16.42 3.95
C THR A 47 -3.33 15.78 4.50
N SER A 48 -3.26 14.51 4.86
CA SER A 48 -4.38 13.77 5.45
C SER A 48 -3.90 12.83 6.55
N GLU A 49 -4.82 12.45 7.42
CA GLU A 49 -4.55 11.51 8.50
C GLU A 49 -5.69 10.52 8.68
N GLY A 50 -5.37 9.37 9.27
CA GLY A 50 -6.39 8.37 9.45
C GLY A 50 -5.92 7.09 10.12
N LEU A 51 -6.67 6.00 9.84
CA LEU A 51 -6.43 4.65 10.33
C LEU A 51 -6.12 3.73 9.14
N PHE A 52 -5.12 2.90 9.32
CA PHE A 52 -4.72 1.87 8.38
C PHE A 52 -4.72 0.51 9.07
N GLU A 53 -5.49 -0.42 8.54
CA GLU A 53 -5.55 -1.79 9.01
C GLU A 53 -5.53 -2.74 7.82
N VAL A 54 -4.75 -3.79 7.93
CA VAL A 54 -4.69 -4.87 6.95
C VAL A 54 -4.71 -6.23 7.66
N ALA A 55 -5.22 -7.23 6.98
CA ALA A 55 -5.07 -8.62 7.36
C ALA A 55 -4.98 -9.50 6.10
N GLN A 56 -4.16 -10.52 6.16
CA GLN A 56 -4.06 -11.49 5.07
C GLN A 56 -5.27 -12.41 5.02
N PRO A 57 -5.69 -12.86 3.79
CA PRO A 57 -5.29 -12.33 2.50
C PRO A 57 -6.17 -11.13 2.08
N ASN A 58 -5.57 -10.12 1.46
CA ASN A 58 -6.21 -9.03 0.71
C ASN A 58 -7.26 -8.20 1.48
N LYS A 59 -7.26 -8.25 2.81
CA LYS A 59 -8.16 -7.45 3.64
C LYS A 59 -7.53 -6.10 3.94
N LEU A 60 -8.30 -5.05 3.70
CA LEU A 60 -7.85 -3.67 3.84
C LEU A 60 -8.94 -2.82 4.50
N ARG A 61 -8.50 -1.92 5.37
CA ARG A 61 -9.30 -0.83 5.89
C ARG A 61 -8.44 0.42 5.98
N TRP A 62 -8.67 1.34 5.04
CA TRP A 62 -8.02 2.64 4.95
C TRP A 62 -9.05 3.71 5.21
N ILE A 63 -8.96 4.39 6.34
CA ILE A 63 -9.92 5.40 6.78
C ILE A 63 -9.22 6.74 6.87
N VAL A 64 -9.47 7.63 5.91
CA VAL A 64 -9.09 9.04 5.98
C VAL A 64 -10.11 9.74 6.87
N LYS A 65 -9.64 10.45 7.91
CA LYS A 65 -10.49 11.18 8.85
C LYS A 65 -10.62 12.64 8.48
N GLN A 66 -9.55 13.24 8.01
CA GLN A 66 -9.50 14.66 7.62
C GLN A 66 -8.38 14.91 6.60
N PRO A 67 -8.45 15.98 5.79
CA PRO A 67 -9.53 16.99 5.76
C PRO A 67 -10.78 16.52 5.00
N MET A 68 -10.64 15.56 4.09
CA MET A 68 -11.74 14.98 3.28
C MET A 68 -11.93 13.52 3.71
N PRO A 69 -12.97 13.22 4.51
CA PRO A 69 -13.23 11.87 4.99
C PRO A 69 -13.45 10.91 3.83
N GLN A 70 -12.79 9.76 3.86
CA GLN A 70 -12.98 8.70 2.88
C GLN A 70 -12.70 7.35 3.53
N GLN A 71 -13.41 6.31 3.13
CA GLN A 71 -13.18 4.97 3.60
C GLN A 71 -12.97 4.04 2.40
N VAL A 72 -11.84 3.35 2.39
CA VAL A 72 -11.55 2.28 1.44
C VAL A 72 -11.46 0.99 2.25
N ILE A 73 -12.40 0.08 2.01
CA ILE A 73 -12.51 -1.18 2.75
C ILE A 73 -12.55 -2.34 1.77
N SER A 74 -11.85 -3.43 2.08
CA SER A 74 -11.90 -4.67 1.32
C SER A 74 -11.94 -5.88 2.24
N ASP A 75 -12.81 -6.85 1.90
CA ASP A 75 -12.86 -8.16 2.53
C ASP A 75 -11.95 -9.20 1.82
N GLY A 76 -11.26 -8.77 0.75
CA GLY A 76 -10.41 -9.60 -0.10
C GLY A 76 -11.09 -10.04 -1.41
N ILE A 77 -12.38 -9.78 -1.56
CA ILE A 77 -13.19 -10.10 -2.77
C ILE A 77 -13.80 -8.82 -3.33
N THR A 78 -14.39 -8.04 -2.45
CA THR A 78 -15.07 -6.78 -2.78
C THR A 78 -14.29 -5.60 -2.21
N LEU A 79 -14.22 -4.52 -2.97
CA LEU A 79 -13.71 -3.23 -2.54
C LEU A 79 -14.86 -2.23 -2.49
N TRP A 80 -14.98 -1.55 -1.35
CA TRP A 80 -15.90 -0.42 -1.14
C TRP A 80 -15.07 0.87 -0.99
N VAL A 81 -15.41 1.87 -1.79
CA VAL A 81 -14.88 3.22 -1.65
C VAL A 81 -16.05 4.13 -1.27
N TYR A 82 -16.09 4.54 -0.01
CA TYR A 82 -17.14 5.38 0.53
C TYR A 82 -16.64 6.80 0.75
N ASP A 83 -17.37 7.75 0.18
CA ASP A 83 -17.18 9.18 0.38
C ASP A 83 -18.39 9.71 1.16
N PRO A 84 -18.25 10.03 2.45
CA PRO A 84 -19.36 10.53 3.25
C PRO A 84 -19.81 11.95 2.85
N ASP A 85 -18.93 12.79 2.31
CA ASP A 85 -19.27 14.16 1.90
C ASP A 85 -20.12 14.15 0.61
N LEU A 86 -19.93 13.14 -0.24
CA LEU A 86 -20.75 12.91 -1.44
C LEU A 86 -21.95 12.00 -1.16
N GLU A 87 -22.05 11.43 0.04
CA GLU A 87 -23.06 10.41 0.39
C GLU A 87 -23.08 9.25 -0.63
N GLN A 88 -21.91 8.80 -1.09
CA GLN A 88 -21.76 7.84 -2.19
C GLN A 88 -20.82 6.71 -1.82
N VAL A 89 -21.17 5.49 -2.24
CA VAL A 89 -20.28 4.33 -2.21
C VAL A 89 -20.10 3.74 -3.60
N ILE A 90 -18.85 3.47 -3.97
CA ILE A 90 -18.48 2.70 -5.16
C ILE A 90 -18.16 1.28 -4.68
N ILE A 91 -18.80 0.29 -5.30
CA ILE A 91 -18.58 -1.14 -5.05
C ILE A 91 -17.95 -1.73 -6.30
N GLN A 92 -16.83 -2.42 -6.14
CA GLN A 92 -16.13 -3.04 -7.26
C GLN A 92 -15.40 -4.31 -6.80
N PRO A 93 -15.05 -5.23 -7.72
CA PRO A 93 -14.20 -6.36 -7.38
C PRO A 93 -12.87 -5.87 -6.83
N PHE A 94 -12.32 -6.62 -5.87
CA PHE A 94 -10.94 -6.40 -5.46
C PHE A 94 -10.01 -6.86 -6.59
N ASP A 95 -9.56 -5.93 -7.41
CA ASP A 95 -8.60 -6.20 -8.47
C ASP A 95 -7.17 -5.88 -8.01
N LYS A 96 -6.20 -6.66 -8.51
CA LYS A 96 -4.78 -6.45 -8.22
C LYS A 96 -4.28 -5.08 -8.71
N ASP A 97 -4.94 -4.49 -9.70
CA ASP A 97 -4.59 -3.15 -10.22
C ASP A 97 -5.00 -2.02 -9.28
N ILE A 98 -6.07 -2.22 -8.49
CA ILE A 98 -6.44 -1.31 -7.38
C ILE A 98 -5.51 -1.50 -6.19
N ALA A 99 -4.92 -2.62 -6.14
CA ALA A 99 -3.87 -3.08 -5.26
C ALA A 99 -2.53 -2.33 -5.40
N ALA A 100 -2.40 -1.39 -6.29
CA ALA A 100 -1.27 -0.46 -6.35
C ALA A 100 -1.21 0.51 -5.16
N THR A 101 -2.05 0.33 -4.15
CA THR A 101 -1.87 0.98 -2.85
C THR A 101 -0.84 0.22 -2.03
N PRO A 102 -0.07 0.90 -1.17
CA PRO A 102 0.89 0.28 -0.25
C PRO A 102 0.33 -0.85 0.61
N ALA A 103 -0.98 -0.86 0.79
CA ALA A 103 -1.72 -1.87 1.54
C ALA A 103 -1.46 -3.30 1.06
N ILE A 104 -1.26 -3.47 -0.24
CA ILE A 104 -1.04 -4.80 -0.83
C ILE A 104 0.29 -5.43 -0.41
N LEU A 105 1.32 -4.63 -0.18
CA LEU A 105 2.58 -5.15 0.34
C LEU A 105 2.42 -5.86 1.68
N PHE A 106 1.38 -5.49 2.46
CA PHE A 106 1.13 -6.09 3.77
C PHE A 106 0.00 -7.12 3.78
N SER A 107 -0.83 -7.16 2.76
CA SER A 107 -2.01 -8.04 2.71
C SER A 107 -2.04 -8.96 1.50
N GLY A 108 -1.19 -8.72 0.50
CA GLY A 108 -1.19 -9.41 -0.78
C GLY A 108 -0.39 -10.71 -0.81
N ASP A 109 -0.30 -11.25 -2.01
CA ASP A 109 0.48 -12.44 -2.33
C ASP A 109 1.96 -12.07 -2.47
N LEU A 110 2.77 -12.46 -1.48
CA LEU A 110 4.21 -12.23 -1.49
C LEU A 110 4.96 -13.15 -2.47
N ASP A 111 4.34 -14.24 -2.91
CA ASP A 111 4.97 -15.19 -3.85
C ASP A 111 5.06 -14.59 -5.25
N SER A 112 4.15 -13.68 -5.59
CA SER A 112 4.15 -12.97 -6.87
C SER A 112 5.00 -11.69 -6.89
N LEU A 113 5.64 -11.32 -5.78
CA LEU A 113 6.37 -10.05 -5.64
C LEU A 113 7.45 -9.85 -6.69
N ASP A 114 8.17 -10.92 -7.06
CA ASP A 114 9.24 -10.93 -8.06
C ASP A 114 8.75 -10.88 -9.51
N SER A 115 7.48 -11.21 -9.75
CA SER A 115 6.86 -11.07 -11.07
C SER A 115 6.22 -9.70 -11.28
N VAL A 116 5.97 -8.96 -10.18
CA VAL A 116 5.31 -7.66 -10.21
C VAL A 116 6.30 -6.51 -10.08
N TYR A 117 7.37 -6.71 -9.29
CA TYR A 117 8.33 -5.64 -8.99
C TYR A 117 9.78 -6.06 -9.18
N PHE A 118 10.55 -5.13 -9.71
CA PHE A 118 11.98 -5.09 -9.50
C PHE A 118 12.23 -4.52 -8.10
N VAL A 119 12.91 -5.28 -7.24
CA VAL A 119 13.20 -4.85 -5.86
C VAL A 119 14.69 -4.59 -5.70
N GLU A 120 15.04 -3.45 -5.13
CA GLU A 120 16.40 -3.05 -4.80
C GLU A 120 16.47 -2.61 -3.34
N GLN A 121 17.39 -3.19 -2.57
CA GLN A 121 17.68 -2.72 -1.22
C GLN A 121 18.65 -1.53 -1.30
N LEU A 122 18.20 -0.35 -0.90
CA LEU A 122 19.01 0.87 -0.90
C LEU A 122 19.90 0.99 0.32
N ALA A 123 19.41 0.53 1.47
CA ALA A 123 20.10 0.49 2.76
C ALA A 123 19.41 -0.55 3.66
N GLU A 124 19.94 -0.76 4.87
CA GLU A 124 19.31 -1.64 5.85
C GLU A 124 17.86 -1.18 6.13
N GLY A 125 16.90 -2.10 5.91
CA GLY A 125 15.47 -1.82 6.07
C GLY A 125 14.86 -0.90 5.03
N SER A 126 15.60 -0.44 4.01
CA SER A 126 15.14 0.46 2.95
C SER A 126 15.10 -0.25 1.61
N PHE A 127 13.93 -0.30 0.97
CA PHE A 127 13.73 -0.97 -0.31
C PHE A 127 13.03 -0.04 -1.29
N LEU A 128 13.46 -0.13 -2.56
CA LEU A 128 12.80 0.50 -3.70
C LEU A 128 12.19 -0.60 -4.58
N LEU A 129 10.91 -0.47 -4.85
CA LEU A 129 10.14 -1.35 -5.72
C LEU A 129 9.77 -0.59 -6.98
N THR A 130 10.18 -1.11 -8.12
CA THR A 130 9.82 -0.57 -9.43
C THR A 130 8.91 -1.57 -10.14
N PRO A 131 7.70 -1.20 -10.57
CA PRO A 131 6.82 -2.10 -11.32
C PRO A 131 7.50 -2.63 -12.57
N GLU A 132 7.36 -3.94 -12.84
CA GLU A 132 7.86 -4.58 -14.07
C GLU A 132 6.93 -4.32 -15.26
N GLU A 133 5.64 -4.09 -15.01
CA GLU A 133 4.62 -3.87 -16.04
C GLU A 133 4.59 -2.39 -16.46
N GLU A 134 4.57 -2.16 -17.79
CA GLU A 134 4.34 -0.84 -18.36
C GLU A 134 2.89 -0.42 -18.14
N GLY A 135 2.68 0.85 -17.79
CA GLY A 135 1.33 1.40 -17.55
C GLY A 135 0.88 1.39 -16.09
N SER A 136 1.75 0.97 -15.17
CA SER A 136 1.49 1.14 -13.74
C SER A 136 1.22 2.61 -13.38
N LEU A 137 0.30 2.85 -12.45
CA LEU A 137 -0.02 4.20 -11.92
C LEU A 137 1.19 4.81 -11.18
N PHE A 138 2.04 3.97 -10.60
CA PHE A 138 3.22 4.40 -9.86
C PHE A 138 4.49 4.03 -10.62
N ARG A 139 5.42 4.98 -10.66
CA ARG A 139 6.78 4.78 -11.17
C ARG A 139 7.60 3.96 -10.19
N SER A 140 7.42 4.22 -8.89
CA SER A 140 8.14 3.50 -7.84
C SER A 140 7.42 3.58 -6.49
N THR A 141 7.70 2.59 -5.64
CA THR A 141 7.31 2.54 -4.24
C THR A 141 8.55 2.31 -3.39
N ALA A 142 8.88 3.25 -2.52
CA ALA A 142 9.92 3.03 -1.51
C ALA A 142 9.28 2.66 -0.18
N ILE A 143 9.83 1.68 0.52
CA ILE A 143 9.38 1.27 1.85
C ILE A 143 10.57 1.28 2.81
N GLN A 144 10.34 1.83 4.00
CA GLN A 144 11.32 1.85 5.09
C GLN A 144 10.80 1.07 6.28
N PHE A 145 11.66 0.20 6.81
CA PHE A 145 11.45 -0.52 8.05
C PHE A 145 12.35 0.04 9.15
N ASP A 146 11.84 0.03 10.37
CA ASP A 146 12.59 0.19 11.62
C ASP A 146 12.54 -1.15 12.36
N GLY A 147 13.63 -1.91 12.26
CA GLY A 147 13.63 -3.34 12.62
C GLY A 147 12.62 -4.11 11.77
N ALA A 148 11.66 -4.79 12.42
CA ALA A 148 10.61 -5.54 11.73
C ALA A 148 9.34 -4.70 11.40
N LYS A 149 9.32 -3.42 11.77
CA LYS A 149 8.13 -2.57 11.63
C LYS A 149 8.27 -1.62 10.45
N PRO A 150 7.32 -1.60 9.50
CA PRO A 150 7.27 -0.54 8.50
C PRO A 150 7.08 0.81 9.19
N SER A 151 7.88 1.81 8.81
CA SER A 151 7.84 3.15 9.38
C SER A 151 7.21 4.15 8.44
N PHE A 152 7.52 4.06 7.16
CA PHE A 152 6.89 4.88 6.12
C PHE A 152 6.98 4.23 4.74
N ILE A 153 6.13 4.72 3.84
CA ILE A 153 6.14 4.39 2.41
C ILE A 153 6.15 5.70 1.61
N VAL A 154 6.86 5.69 0.49
CA VAL A 154 6.87 6.79 -0.48
C VAL A 154 6.47 6.24 -1.83
N LEU A 155 5.40 6.77 -2.40
CA LEU A 155 4.95 6.48 -3.75
C LEU A 155 5.36 7.63 -4.66
N THR A 156 5.90 7.31 -5.82
CA THR A 156 6.12 8.29 -6.88
C THR A 156 5.27 7.88 -8.08
N ASP A 157 4.34 8.73 -8.50
CA ASP A 157 3.51 8.46 -9.65
C ASP A 157 4.21 8.78 -10.99
N THR A 158 3.52 8.52 -12.09
CA THR A 158 4.05 8.76 -13.44
C THR A 158 4.19 10.24 -13.79
N LEU A 159 3.50 11.13 -13.08
CA LEU A 159 3.58 12.59 -13.22
C LEU A 159 4.65 13.22 -12.33
N GLY A 160 5.31 12.40 -11.48
CA GLY A 160 6.32 12.86 -10.54
C GLY A 160 5.76 13.36 -9.21
N GLN A 161 4.45 13.19 -8.97
CA GLN A 161 3.85 13.47 -7.67
C GLN A 161 4.35 12.47 -6.64
N ILE A 162 4.66 12.97 -5.45
CA ILE A 162 5.21 12.16 -4.35
C ILE A 162 4.18 12.09 -3.23
N THR A 163 3.75 10.88 -2.90
CA THR A 163 2.91 10.59 -1.74
C THR A 163 3.74 9.90 -0.67
N ARG A 164 3.90 10.55 0.49
CA ARG A 164 4.55 9.96 1.66
C ARG A 164 3.52 9.59 2.70
N ILE A 165 3.54 8.33 3.15
CA ILE A 165 2.67 7.78 4.19
C ILE A 165 3.56 7.36 5.35
N SER A 166 3.41 7.99 6.50
CA SER A 166 4.14 7.67 7.73
C SER A 166 3.22 7.01 8.74
N PHE A 167 3.69 5.91 9.35
CA PHE A 167 2.91 5.13 10.31
C PHE A 167 3.25 5.52 11.75
N THR A 168 2.22 5.60 12.60
CA THR A 168 2.37 5.89 14.02
C THR A 168 1.51 4.94 14.86
N GLY A 169 2.03 4.55 16.03
CA GLY A 169 1.31 3.60 16.90
C GLY A 169 1.14 2.21 16.29
N LEU A 170 2.03 1.84 15.36
CA LEU A 170 1.94 0.59 14.60
C LEU A 170 2.02 -0.65 15.49
N LYS A 171 1.07 -1.55 15.27
CA LYS A 171 0.99 -2.87 15.92
C LYS A 171 1.09 -3.94 14.85
N LEU A 172 2.00 -4.89 15.02
CA LEU A 172 2.12 -6.09 14.20
C LEU A 172 1.29 -7.21 14.80
N ASN A 173 0.57 -7.90 13.94
CA ASN A 173 -0.24 -9.07 14.25
C ASN A 173 -1.28 -8.85 15.38
N PRO A 174 -1.96 -7.68 15.44
CA PRO A 174 -3.06 -7.53 16.38
C PRO A 174 -4.24 -8.41 15.93
N PRO A 175 -5.05 -8.92 16.87
CA PRO A 175 -6.30 -9.57 16.51
C PRO A 175 -7.27 -8.51 15.94
N ILE A 176 -7.63 -8.66 14.66
CA ILE A 176 -8.60 -7.78 13.98
C ILE A 176 -9.78 -8.66 13.57
N SER A 177 -10.98 -8.30 14.02
CA SER A 177 -12.19 -9.03 13.65
C SER A 177 -12.46 -8.93 12.15
N ALA A 178 -12.91 -10.01 11.52
CA ALA A 178 -13.26 -10.02 10.10
C ALA A 178 -14.35 -8.99 9.75
N ASP A 179 -15.24 -8.67 10.69
CA ASP A 179 -16.29 -7.66 10.51
C ASP A 179 -15.76 -6.25 10.27
N GLN A 180 -14.52 -5.98 10.66
CA GLN A 180 -13.85 -4.67 10.42
C GLN A 180 -13.56 -4.45 8.94
N PHE A 181 -13.48 -5.52 8.15
CA PHE A 181 -13.18 -5.48 6.72
C PHE A 181 -14.42 -5.60 5.84
N VAL A 182 -15.61 -5.51 6.42
CA VAL A 182 -16.90 -5.50 5.69
C VAL A 182 -17.53 -4.12 5.84
N PHE A 183 -17.78 -3.45 4.71
CA PHE A 183 -18.44 -2.15 4.74
C PHE A 183 -19.95 -2.32 4.92
N LYS A 184 -20.51 -1.66 5.93
CA LYS A 184 -21.95 -1.59 6.14
C LYS A 184 -22.50 -0.35 5.48
N ILE A 185 -23.20 -0.53 4.36
CA ILE A 185 -23.74 0.57 3.56
C ILE A 185 -24.79 1.33 4.41
N PRO A 186 -24.58 2.63 4.66
CA PRO A 186 -25.56 3.46 5.34
C PRO A 186 -26.85 3.62 4.51
N LEU A 187 -27.96 3.87 5.18
CA LEU A 187 -29.23 4.12 4.50
C LEU A 187 -29.21 5.49 3.81
N GLY A 188 -29.73 5.54 2.58
CA GLY A 188 -29.98 6.79 1.86
C GLY A 188 -28.79 7.34 1.08
N ILE A 189 -27.69 6.58 0.96
CA ILE A 189 -26.56 6.97 0.12
C ILE A 189 -26.69 6.44 -1.32
N ASP A 190 -26.03 7.10 -2.25
CA ASP A 190 -25.92 6.64 -3.63
C ASP A 190 -24.96 5.46 -3.75
N ILE A 191 -25.37 4.43 -4.49
CA ILE A 191 -24.59 3.22 -4.73
C ILE A 191 -24.21 3.15 -6.20
N ILE A 192 -22.90 3.14 -6.50
CA ILE A 192 -22.35 2.83 -7.82
C ILE A 192 -21.79 1.41 -7.73
N ASP A 193 -22.48 0.46 -8.34
CA ASP A 193 -22.07 -0.95 -8.34
C ASP A 193 -21.41 -1.31 -9.67
N ASN A 194 -20.10 -1.51 -9.63
CA ASN A 194 -19.25 -1.93 -10.76
C ASN A 194 -18.84 -3.42 -10.60
N ALA A 195 -19.48 -4.18 -9.73
CA ALA A 195 -19.12 -5.57 -9.46
C ALA A 195 -19.73 -6.57 -10.49
N ASN A 196 -20.53 -6.09 -11.47
CA ASN A 196 -21.20 -6.89 -12.51
C ASN A 196 -20.49 -6.79 -13.85
#